data_df8d02c5ca68bc79fb2b5670b9a01891
#
_entry.id   df8d02c5ca68bc79fb2b5670b9a01891
#
_cell.length_a   1.000
_cell.length_b   1.000
_cell.length_c   1.000
_cell.angle_alpha   90.00
_cell.angle_beta   90.00
_cell.angle_gamma   90.00
#
_symmetry.space_group_name_H-M   'P 1'
#
loop_
_entity.id
_entity.type
_entity.pdbx_description
1 polymer ?
#
loop_
_entity_poly.entity_id
_entity_poly.type
_entity_poly.pdbx_seq_one_letter_code
_entity_poly.pdbx_strand_id
1 'polypeptide(L)'
;MSRSNRRVRLGQARQYQPLRSPLRYGRRVDDQEFVQRVRRHVPASLVPIVARYGAAFSEQEQYFKRHSAQYAPWVLAEVARASLVYGTDFNRKPATDDDLLSCCAAYQSLPDRELERDEEGAVGNFFLRLAGEQLTFQQSVLNDLARTAALFEQTTPRKVLRTASPGWPERLLGCRLKEYVGAAILLHTSALKNAGTFDLKWLTQPNFEEVTREVPADVLRLVIEKQYMATREELRAIQQEVEGRTGVPNRDYRRFGFNPLSRRPVVAGLADTLVIPVPGFIVRRASPLGIYYSGMAQWGSGFSADLGELFEVYVGRQLDLLPDVRVLPEIAFGRKKGALSVDWFAVFDDCVVLVEVKSTRPTEPIRLADGRAGEELRRMLGHAVDQLSTSAGRVRSGEPGFEEVPSDRPMVGLVVTMEPFHTVNIPFTSSHLPQCDIPFAVCSALDLEHLVTVSDVSVGRLLLDHLTDPNKKGWSVSSALTGHAHGRNAVIDEGWASYPWKEQPEFTGGV
;
A
#
# COMPACT_ATOMS: atom_id res chain seq x y z
N MET A 1 -65.97 -31.59 17.35
CA MET A 1 -64.71 -31.15 17.99
C MET A 1 -63.56 -31.73 17.20
N SER A 2 -63.02 -30.96 16.28
CA SER A 2 -61.94 -31.41 15.38
C SER A 2 -60.72 -30.49 15.61
N ARG A 3 -59.60 -31.09 16.07
CA ARG A 3 -58.32 -30.42 16.21
C ARG A 3 -57.53 -30.50 14.88
N SER A 4 -57.37 -29.38 14.24
CA SER A 4 -56.55 -29.19 13.05
C SER A 4 -55.08 -29.20 13.41
N ASN A 5 -54.33 -30.21 12.98
CA ASN A 5 -52.88 -30.27 13.04
C ASN A 5 -52.27 -29.48 11.86
N ARG A 6 -51.74 -28.26 12.12
CA ARG A 6 -50.90 -27.52 11.19
C ARG A 6 -49.45 -28.05 11.28
N ARG A 7 -49.05 -28.89 10.32
CA ARG A 7 -47.68 -29.29 10.10
C ARG A 7 -46.90 -28.10 9.50
N VAL A 8 -45.95 -27.56 10.24
CA VAL A 8 -44.95 -26.63 9.73
C VAL A 8 -44.01 -27.40 8.80
N ARG A 9 -44.03 -27.09 7.51
CA ARG A 9 -43.03 -27.57 6.55
C ARG A 9 -41.71 -26.84 6.80
N LEU A 10 -40.72 -27.54 7.32
CA LEU A 10 -39.32 -27.13 7.31
C LEU A 10 -38.87 -26.99 5.86
N GLY A 11 -38.39 -25.79 5.53
CA GLY A 11 -37.87 -25.47 4.20
C GLY A 11 -36.65 -26.33 3.88
N GLN A 12 -36.70 -26.96 2.72
CA GLN A 12 -35.58 -27.70 2.15
C GLN A 12 -34.39 -26.74 1.97
N ALA A 13 -33.25 -27.09 2.59
CA ALA A 13 -31.98 -26.47 2.29
C ALA A 13 -31.72 -26.54 0.78
N ARG A 14 -31.60 -25.38 0.15
CA ARG A 14 -31.14 -25.29 -1.25
C ARG A 14 -29.75 -25.92 -1.31
N GLN A 15 -29.65 -27.09 -1.92
CA GLN A 15 -28.39 -27.67 -2.33
C GLN A 15 -27.65 -26.67 -3.21
N TYR A 16 -26.50 -26.23 -2.76
CA TYR A 16 -25.55 -25.49 -3.58
C TYR A 16 -25.15 -26.39 -4.76
N GLN A 17 -25.73 -26.16 -5.93
CA GLN A 17 -25.18 -26.70 -7.17
C GLN A 17 -23.92 -25.90 -7.48
N PRO A 18 -22.73 -26.52 -7.56
CA PRO A 18 -21.55 -25.83 -8.04
C PRO A 18 -21.85 -25.35 -9.46
N LEU A 19 -21.61 -24.07 -9.70
CA LEU A 19 -21.65 -23.46 -11.04
C LEU A 19 -20.70 -24.25 -11.94
N ARG A 20 -21.25 -25.23 -12.66
CA ARG A 20 -20.60 -25.86 -13.80
C ARG A 20 -20.66 -24.87 -14.96
N SER A 21 -19.80 -23.88 -14.98
CA SER A 21 -19.27 -23.35 -16.22
C SER A 21 -17.98 -24.10 -16.52
N PRO A 22 -17.92 -24.95 -17.50
CA PRO A 22 -16.65 -25.25 -18.11
C PRO A 22 -16.21 -23.94 -18.75
N LEU A 23 -15.32 -23.20 -18.08
CA LEU A 23 -14.42 -22.31 -18.78
C LEU A 23 -13.82 -23.23 -19.86
N ARG A 24 -14.30 -23.11 -21.09
CA ARG A 24 -13.60 -23.67 -22.25
C ARG A 24 -12.23 -23.05 -22.14
N TYR A 25 -11.24 -23.82 -21.74
CA TYR A 25 -9.83 -23.47 -21.84
C TYR A 25 -9.58 -23.22 -23.32
N GLY A 26 -9.88 -22.00 -23.77
CA GLY A 26 -9.40 -21.47 -25.02
C GLY A 26 -7.89 -21.54 -24.99
N ARG A 27 -7.27 -21.51 -26.16
CA ARG A 27 -5.83 -21.45 -26.36
C ARG A 27 -5.19 -20.62 -25.25
N ARG A 28 -4.24 -21.21 -24.51
CA ARG A 28 -3.54 -20.57 -23.39
C ARG A 28 -2.90 -19.27 -23.86
N VAL A 29 -3.21 -18.17 -23.19
CA VAL A 29 -2.60 -16.86 -23.44
C VAL A 29 -1.30 -16.81 -22.64
N ASP A 30 -0.19 -16.50 -23.26
CA ASP A 30 1.06 -16.19 -22.59
C ASP A 30 1.30 -14.67 -22.56
N ASP A 31 2.33 -14.22 -21.81
CA ASP A 31 2.68 -12.81 -21.70
C ASP A 31 2.93 -12.15 -23.08
N GLN A 32 3.57 -12.87 -23.99
CA GLN A 32 3.82 -12.36 -25.33
C GLN A 32 2.52 -12.18 -26.12
N GLU A 33 1.57 -13.11 -26.01
CA GLU A 33 0.27 -13.01 -26.66
C GLU A 33 -0.56 -11.86 -26.07
N PHE A 34 -0.54 -11.67 -24.73
CA PHE A 34 -1.15 -10.51 -24.09
C PHE A 34 -0.56 -9.19 -24.65
N VAL A 35 0.76 -9.04 -24.64
CA VAL A 35 1.42 -7.84 -25.17
C VAL A 35 1.09 -7.64 -26.66
N GLN A 36 1.08 -8.71 -27.47
CA GLN A 36 0.70 -8.61 -28.88
C GLN A 36 -0.73 -8.16 -29.06
N ARG A 37 -1.66 -8.60 -28.18
CA ARG A 37 -3.06 -8.19 -28.23
C ARG A 37 -3.20 -6.70 -27.95
N VAL A 38 -2.57 -6.18 -26.90
CA VAL A 38 -2.53 -4.75 -26.60
C VAL A 38 -1.91 -3.95 -27.75
N ARG A 39 -0.84 -4.45 -28.35
CA ARG A 39 -0.14 -3.80 -29.48
C ARG A 39 -0.92 -3.71 -30.78
N ARG A 40 -2.08 -4.33 -30.90
CA ARG A 40 -2.98 -4.19 -32.07
C ARG A 40 -3.62 -2.80 -32.15
N HIS A 41 -3.63 -2.09 -31.03
CA HIS A 41 -4.34 -0.82 -30.87
C HIS A 41 -3.38 0.34 -30.71
N VAL A 42 -3.78 1.51 -31.24
CA VAL A 42 -3.05 2.77 -31.08
C VAL A 42 -3.12 3.19 -29.61
N PRO A 43 -1.98 3.44 -28.95
CA PRO A 43 -1.97 3.90 -27.56
C PRO A 43 -2.80 5.15 -27.30
N ALA A 44 -2.82 6.11 -28.24
CA ALA A 44 -3.63 7.31 -28.16
C ALA A 44 -5.15 7.05 -28.16
N SER A 45 -5.61 5.86 -28.56
CA SER A 45 -7.02 5.46 -28.44
C SER A 45 -7.28 4.52 -27.25
N LEU A 46 -6.38 3.58 -26.97
CA LEU A 46 -6.59 2.58 -25.91
C LEU A 46 -6.42 3.17 -24.50
N VAL A 47 -5.36 3.97 -24.27
CA VAL A 47 -5.04 4.50 -22.93
C VAL A 47 -6.11 5.47 -22.39
N PRO A 48 -6.74 6.35 -23.19
CA PRO A 48 -7.88 7.14 -22.74
C PRO A 48 -9.10 6.28 -22.35
N ILE A 49 -9.34 5.16 -23.04
CA ILE A 49 -10.40 4.22 -22.62
C ILE A 49 -10.05 3.61 -21.26
N VAL A 50 -8.81 3.15 -21.06
CA VAL A 50 -8.34 2.67 -19.75
C VAL A 50 -8.54 3.72 -18.67
N ALA A 51 -8.19 4.99 -18.94
CA ALA A 51 -8.34 6.09 -17.99
C ALA A 51 -9.79 6.32 -17.57
N ARG A 52 -10.72 6.29 -18.52
CA ARG A 52 -12.15 6.40 -18.25
C ARG A 52 -12.65 5.28 -17.33
N TYR A 53 -12.27 4.03 -17.59
CA TYR A 53 -12.64 2.91 -16.73
C TYR A 53 -11.93 2.97 -15.36
N GLY A 54 -10.65 3.38 -15.32
CA GLY A 54 -9.90 3.58 -14.08
C GLY A 54 -10.52 4.64 -13.16
N ALA A 55 -11.00 5.75 -13.73
CA ALA A 55 -11.72 6.79 -13.01
C ALA A 55 -13.06 6.29 -12.47
N ALA A 56 -13.84 5.58 -13.28
CA ALA A 56 -15.14 5.04 -12.89
C ALA A 56 -15.03 4.01 -11.75
N PHE A 57 -13.95 3.23 -11.72
CA PHE A 57 -13.70 2.27 -10.64
C PHE A 57 -13.47 2.94 -9.29
N SER A 58 -12.76 4.06 -9.29
CA SER A 58 -12.44 4.79 -8.05
C SER A 58 -13.63 5.58 -7.50
N GLU A 59 -14.63 5.90 -8.34
CA GLU A 59 -15.76 6.75 -7.98
C GLU A 59 -17.00 5.97 -7.48
N GLN A 60 -17.13 4.70 -7.85
CA GLN A 60 -18.35 3.94 -7.60
C GLN A 60 -18.08 2.54 -7.02
N GLU A 61 -18.24 2.39 -5.71
CA GLU A 61 -18.18 1.08 -5.06
C GLU A 61 -19.16 0.05 -5.68
N GLN A 62 -20.34 0.50 -6.14
CA GLN A 62 -21.29 -0.34 -6.86
C GLN A 62 -20.81 -0.75 -8.25
N TYR A 63 -20.03 0.10 -8.92
CA TYR A 63 -19.44 -0.22 -10.20
C TYR A 63 -18.34 -1.27 -10.02
N PHE A 64 -17.54 -1.14 -8.98
CA PHE A 64 -16.53 -2.13 -8.59
C PHE A 64 -17.18 -3.51 -8.35
N LYS A 65 -18.25 -3.57 -7.56
CA LYS A 65 -18.97 -4.83 -7.26
C LYS A 65 -19.52 -5.54 -8.52
N ARG A 66 -19.91 -4.79 -9.55
CA ARG A 66 -20.47 -5.35 -10.79
C ARG A 66 -19.41 -5.74 -11.84
N HIS A 67 -18.31 -5.02 -11.91
CA HIS A 67 -17.34 -5.09 -13.01
C HIS A 67 -15.92 -5.47 -12.56
N SER A 68 -15.68 -5.65 -11.26
CA SER A 68 -14.36 -5.96 -10.70
C SER A 68 -13.69 -7.18 -11.35
N ALA A 69 -14.47 -8.17 -11.71
CA ALA A 69 -13.96 -9.36 -12.40
C ALA A 69 -13.45 -9.07 -13.82
N GLN A 70 -13.94 -8.02 -14.49
CA GLN A 70 -13.59 -7.71 -15.88
C GLN A 70 -12.52 -6.63 -16.01
N TYR A 71 -12.61 -5.57 -15.20
CA TYR A 71 -11.79 -4.37 -15.29
C TYR A 71 -11.07 -4.03 -13.97
N ALA A 72 -10.51 -5.04 -13.31
CA ALA A 72 -9.82 -4.80 -12.05
C ALA A 72 -8.72 -3.74 -12.19
N PRO A 73 -8.51 -2.86 -11.19
CA PRO A 73 -7.57 -1.74 -11.28
C PRO A 73 -6.14 -2.14 -11.66
N TRP A 74 -5.65 -3.28 -11.13
CA TRP A 74 -4.34 -3.82 -11.49
C TRP A 74 -4.28 -4.29 -12.95
N VAL A 75 -5.39 -4.83 -13.49
CA VAL A 75 -5.48 -5.22 -14.90
C VAL A 75 -5.42 -4.00 -15.80
N LEU A 76 -6.17 -2.94 -15.45
CA LEU A 76 -6.16 -1.67 -16.18
C LEU A 76 -4.77 -1.02 -16.16
N ALA A 77 -4.09 -1.06 -15.00
CA ALA A 77 -2.73 -0.56 -14.86
C ALA A 77 -1.75 -1.28 -15.79
N GLU A 78 -1.92 -2.60 -15.93
CA GLU A 78 -1.04 -3.41 -16.77
C GLU A 78 -1.34 -3.25 -18.26
N VAL A 79 -2.61 -3.14 -18.66
CA VAL A 79 -2.98 -2.81 -20.05
C VAL A 79 -2.43 -1.45 -20.43
N ALA A 80 -2.54 -0.42 -19.56
CA ALA A 80 -1.95 0.90 -19.80
C ALA A 80 -0.44 0.80 -19.95
N ARG A 81 0.26 0.11 -19.03
CA ARG A 81 1.72 -0.09 -19.12
C ARG A 81 2.11 -0.76 -20.43
N ALA A 82 1.47 -1.87 -20.77
CA ALA A 82 1.78 -2.61 -21.99
C ALA A 82 1.57 -1.76 -23.25
N SER A 83 0.51 -0.95 -23.27
CA SER A 83 0.22 -0.03 -24.39
C SER A 83 1.26 1.10 -24.51
N LEU A 84 1.62 1.72 -23.39
CA LEU A 84 2.56 2.84 -23.37
C LEU A 84 4.00 2.40 -23.65
N VAL A 85 4.43 1.30 -23.05
CA VAL A 85 5.81 0.82 -23.15
C VAL A 85 6.05 0.06 -24.46
N TYR A 86 5.20 -0.92 -24.78
CA TYR A 86 5.41 -1.84 -25.92
C TYR A 86 4.56 -1.50 -27.14
N GLY A 87 3.55 -0.63 -27.00
CA GLY A 87 2.66 -0.23 -28.11
C GLY A 87 3.38 0.51 -29.24
N THR A 88 2.74 0.63 -30.38
CA THR A 88 3.21 1.41 -31.54
C THR A 88 2.01 2.00 -32.26
N ASP A 89 2.23 3.14 -32.92
CA ASP A 89 1.18 3.82 -33.70
C ASP A 89 1.16 3.34 -35.16
N PHE A 90 2.24 2.69 -35.59
CA PHE A 90 2.38 2.23 -36.98
C PHE A 90 1.48 1.03 -37.29
N ASN A 91 0.62 1.18 -38.32
CA ASN A 91 -0.32 0.15 -38.81
C ASN A 91 -1.21 -0.44 -37.72
N ARG A 92 -1.73 0.41 -36.79
CA ARG A 92 -2.59 -0.03 -35.70
C ARG A 92 -4.01 0.53 -35.84
N LYS A 93 -4.96 -0.17 -35.22
CA LYS A 93 -6.37 0.24 -35.18
C LYS A 93 -6.61 1.17 -33.99
N PRO A 94 -7.56 2.11 -34.09
CA PRO A 94 -8.19 2.69 -32.91
C PRO A 94 -8.81 1.58 -32.05
N ALA A 95 -8.76 1.75 -30.73
CA ALA A 95 -9.38 0.80 -29.79
C ALA A 95 -10.84 1.17 -29.54
N THR A 96 -11.62 0.16 -29.19
CA THR A 96 -12.99 0.25 -28.66
C THR A 96 -13.06 -0.29 -27.23
N ASP A 97 -14.20 -0.16 -26.57
CA ASP A 97 -14.43 -0.73 -25.24
C ASP A 97 -14.32 -2.27 -25.25
N ASP A 98 -14.79 -2.93 -26.31
CA ASP A 98 -14.67 -4.38 -26.49
C ASP A 98 -13.21 -4.81 -26.67
N ASP A 99 -12.40 -3.98 -27.30
CA ASP A 99 -10.96 -4.22 -27.44
C ASP A 99 -10.27 -4.13 -26.08
N LEU A 100 -10.66 -3.15 -25.22
CA LEU A 100 -10.17 -3.09 -23.84
C LEU A 100 -10.58 -4.34 -23.06
N LEU A 101 -11.85 -4.74 -23.14
CA LEU A 101 -12.34 -5.98 -22.50
C LEU A 101 -11.53 -7.21 -22.94
N SER A 102 -11.26 -7.31 -24.25
CA SER A 102 -10.43 -8.39 -24.80
C SER A 102 -9.00 -8.38 -24.27
N CYS A 103 -8.40 -7.19 -24.08
CA CYS A 103 -7.07 -7.05 -23.46
C CYS A 103 -7.09 -7.46 -21.98
N CYS A 104 -8.10 -7.02 -21.23
CA CYS A 104 -8.29 -7.39 -19.81
C CYS A 104 -8.49 -8.90 -19.64
N ALA A 105 -9.32 -9.53 -20.46
CA ALA A 105 -9.54 -10.97 -20.44
C ALA A 105 -8.25 -11.75 -20.75
N ALA A 106 -7.44 -11.26 -21.69
CA ALA A 106 -6.15 -11.88 -22.01
C ALA A 106 -5.20 -11.82 -20.82
N TYR A 107 -5.12 -10.68 -20.11
CA TYR A 107 -4.32 -10.54 -18.90
C TYR A 107 -4.77 -11.50 -17.79
N GLN A 108 -6.07 -11.58 -17.53
CA GLN A 108 -6.63 -12.46 -16.50
C GLN A 108 -6.44 -13.95 -16.81
N SER A 109 -6.22 -14.28 -18.09
CA SER A 109 -5.95 -15.66 -18.54
C SER A 109 -4.46 -16.03 -18.47
N LEU A 110 -3.59 -15.13 -18.01
CA LEU A 110 -2.16 -15.42 -17.86
C LEU A 110 -1.96 -16.47 -16.76
N PRO A 111 -1.28 -17.58 -17.05
CA PRO A 111 -1.05 -18.63 -16.06
C PRO A 111 -0.03 -18.20 -15.00
N ASP A 112 -0.11 -18.82 -13.83
CA ASP A 112 1.03 -18.87 -12.91
C ASP A 112 1.82 -20.16 -13.21
N ARG A 113 3.04 -20.00 -13.68
CA ARG A 113 3.85 -21.11 -14.18
C ARG A 113 4.33 -22.05 -13.07
N GLU A 114 4.53 -21.56 -11.85
CA GLU A 114 4.93 -22.41 -10.72
C GLU A 114 3.78 -23.32 -10.31
N LEU A 115 2.54 -22.78 -10.25
CA LEU A 115 1.36 -23.61 -9.99
C LEU A 115 1.14 -24.66 -11.08
N GLU A 116 1.40 -24.32 -12.35
CA GLU A 116 1.27 -25.28 -13.46
C GLU A 116 2.30 -26.41 -13.39
N ARG A 117 3.49 -26.16 -12.83
CA ARG A 117 4.56 -27.16 -12.67
C ARG A 117 4.49 -27.93 -11.36
N ASP A 118 3.54 -27.59 -10.49
CA ASP A 118 3.41 -28.18 -9.14
C ASP A 118 4.70 -28.11 -8.34
N GLU A 119 5.40 -26.97 -8.43
CA GLU A 119 6.66 -26.73 -7.72
C GLU A 119 6.42 -26.60 -6.22
N GLU A 120 7.36 -27.08 -5.43
CA GLU A 120 7.28 -26.97 -3.97
C GLU A 120 7.19 -25.48 -3.55
N GLY A 121 6.21 -25.14 -2.70
CA GLY A 121 5.95 -23.76 -2.28
C GLY A 121 5.19 -22.91 -3.29
N ALA A 122 4.86 -23.42 -4.49
CA ALA A 122 4.19 -22.65 -5.56
C ALA A 122 2.91 -21.96 -5.10
N VAL A 123 2.11 -22.62 -4.24
CA VAL A 123 0.87 -22.05 -3.69
C VAL A 123 1.16 -20.81 -2.85
N GLY A 124 2.15 -20.87 -1.96
CA GLY A 124 2.55 -19.73 -1.12
C GLY A 124 3.11 -18.57 -1.96
N ASN A 125 3.98 -18.89 -2.93
CA ASN A 125 4.54 -17.92 -3.87
C ASN A 125 3.44 -17.24 -4.70
N PHE A 126 2.45 -18.00 -5.15
CA PHE A 126 1.30 -17.45 -5.85
C PHE A 126 0.52 -16.45 -4.99
N PHE A 127 0.25 -16.78 -3.72
CA PHE A 127 -0.42 -15.85 -2.80
C PHE A 127 0.39 -14.59 -2.54
N LEU A 128 1.71 -14.68 -2.42
CA LEU A 128 2.59 -13.50 -2.28
C LEU A 128 2.49 -12.58 -3.50
N ARG A 129 2.58 -13.15 -4.71
CA ARG A 129 2.43 -12.39 -5.97
C ARG A 129 1.07 -11.75 -6.11
N LEU A 130 0.02 -12.52 -5.84
CA LEU A 130 -1.37 -12.05 -5.91
C LEU A 130 -1.61 -10.91 -4.92
N ALA A 131 -1.14 -11.05 -3.69
CA ALA A 131 -1.25 -10.02 -2.67
C ALA A 131 -0.50 -8.74 -3.08
N GLY A 132 0.74 -8.85 -3.55
CA GLY A 132 1.53 -7.72 -4.05
C GLY A 132 0.91 -7.01 -5.25
N GLU A 133 0.21 -7.74 -6.13
CA GLU A 133 -0.48 -7.19 -7.29
C GLU A 133 -1.79 -6.50 -6.91
N GLN A 134 -2.64 -7.14 -6.11
CA GLN A 134 -4.05 -6.75 -5.95
C GLN A 134 -4.32 -5.92 -4.71
N LEU A 135 -3.75 -6.29 -3.54
CA LEU A 135 -4.09 -5.63 -2.28
C LEU A 135 -3.62 -4.18 -2.24
N THR A 136 -2.59 -3.85 -3.01
CA THR A 136 -2.13 -2.47 -3.16
C THR A 136 -3.17 -1.53 -3.79
N PHE A 137 -4.18 -2.04 -4.47
CA PHE A 137 -5.28 -1.26 -5.07
C PHE A 137 -6.57 -1.28 -4.23
N GLN A 138 -6.62 -2.07 -3.17
CA GLN A 138 -7.80 -2.22 -2.32
C GLN A 138 -7.79 -1.30 -1.10
N GLN A 139 -6.65 -0.69 -0.77
CA GLN A 139 -6.51 0.20 0.38
C GLN A 139 -6.99 1.61 0.06
N SER A 140 -7.58 2.29 1.05
CA SER A 140 -7.88 3.72 0.95
C SER A 140 -6.57 4.50 0.92
N VAL A 141 -6.17 4.94 -0.27
CA VAL A 141 -4.90 5.66 -0.48
C VAL A 141 -4.93 7.10 0.01
N LEU A 142 -6.11 7.69 0.28
CA LEU A 142 -6.21 9.11 0.64
C LEU A 142 -5.55 9.39 1.99
N ASN A 143 -5.65 8.49 2.97
CA ASN A 143 -4.97 8.64 4.26
C ASN A 143 -3.44 8.66 4.13
N ASP A 144 -2.88 8.09 3.07
CA ASP A 144 -1.46 8.18 2.79
C ASP A 144 -1.01 9.64 2.59
N LEU A 145 -1.88 10.51 2.08
CA LEU A 145 -1.57 11.94 1.95
C LEU A 145 -1.51 12.62 3.31
N ALA A 146 -2.47 12.34 4.20
CA ALA A 146 -2.45 12.84 5.57
C ALA A 146 -1.21 12.32 6.32
N ARG A 147 -0.90 11.03 6.18
CA ARG A 147 0.31 10.44 6.75
C ARG A 147 1.58 11.12 6.22
N THR A 148 1.59 11.56 4.98
CA THR A 148 2.71 12.31 4.41
C THR A 148 2.99 13.59 5.19
N ALA A 149 1.96 14.40 5.49
CA ALA A 149 2.13 15.59 6.33
C ALA A 149 2.49 15.23 7.78
N ALA A 150 1.76 14.28 8.37
CA ALA A 150 1.99 13.85 9.74
C ALA A 150 3.43 13.34 9.96
N LEU A 151 3.98 12.60 9.00
CA LEU A 151 5.32 12.05 9.07
C LEU A 151 6.41 13.10 8.81
N PHE A 152 6.27 13.88 7.73
CA PHE A 152 7.37 14.72 7.25
C PHE A 152 7.33 16.18 7.75
N GLU A 153 6.16 16.71 8.12
CA GLU A 153 6.02 18.12 8.57
C GLU A 153 5.69 18.23 10.05
N GLN A 154 4.94 17.27 10.61
CA GLN A 154 4.44 17.37 11.99
C GLN A 154 5.19 16.48 12.98
N THR A 155 6.04 15.56 12.50
CA THR A 155 6.87 14.73 13.36
C THR A 155 8.20 15.44 13.64
N THR A 156 8.47 15.73 14.91
CA THR A 156 9.74 16.31 15.35
C THR A 156 10.75 15.19 15.63
N PRO A 157 11.81 15.06 14.81
CA PRO A 157 12.81 14.02 15.00
C PRO A 157 13.58 14.23 16.32
N ARG A 158 14.01 13.14 16.97
CA ARG A 158 14.87 13.17 18.17
C ARG A 158 16.33 13.41 17.82
N LYS A 159 16.73 13.10 16.59
CA LYS A 159 18.08 13.28 16.06
C LYS A 159 18.10 14.27 14.92
N VAL A 160 19.26 14.89 14.68
CA VAL A 160 19.44 15.79 13.53
C VAL A 160 19.38 15.00 12.23
N LEU A 161 18.43 15.35 11.35
CA LEU A 161 18.30 14.75 10.04
C LEU A 161 19.37 15.28 9.09
N ARG A 162 19.94 14.42 8.26
CA ARG A 162 21.03 14.74 7.33
C ARG A 162 20.52 15.25 5.99
N THR A 163 19.54 14.58 5.44
CA THR A 163 18.97 14.83 4.10
C THR A 163 17.59 15.46 4.17
N ALA A 164 16.73 14.96 5.05
CA ALA A 164 15.39 15.52 5.32
C ALA A 164 15.44 16.73 6.29
N SER A 165 16.53 17.48 6.25
CA SER A 165 16.72 18.74 7.00
C SER A 165 15.84 19.87 6.43
N PRO A 166 15.60 20.98 7.15
CA PRO A 166 14.74 22.06 6.70
C PRO A 166 14.98 22.48 5.24
N GLY A 167 13.90 22.68 4.47
CA GLY A 167 13.95 22.95 3.03
C GLY A 167 14.22 21.71 2.14
N TRP A 168 14.13 20.50 2.69
CA TRP A 168 14.30 19.28 1.89
C TRP A 168 13.24 19.10 0.80
N PRO A 169 11.96 19.51 0.97
CA PRO A 169 10.96 19.33 -0.08
C PRO A 169 11.33 20.16 -1.33
N GLU A 170 11.76 21.39 -1.15
CA GLU A 170 12.19 22.27 -2.26
C GLU A 170 13.41 21.70 -2.98
N ARG A 171 14.35 21.08 -2.25
CA ARG A 171 15.54 20.42 -2.84
C ARG A 171 15.20 19.15 -3.60
N LEU A 172 14.20 18.37 -3.12
CA LEU A 172 13.81 17.10 -3.72
C LEU A 172 12.72 17.25 -4.77
N LEU A 173 11.69 18.04 -4.47
CA LEU A 173 10.44 18.12 -5.25
C LEU A 173 10.37 19.40 -6.08
N GLY A 174 11.20 20.41 -5.78
CA GLY A 174 11.19 21.73 -6.40
C GLY A 174 10.06 22.63 -5.90
N CYS A 175 9.34 22.24 -4.82
CA CYS A 175 8.23 22.97 -4.24
C CYS A 175 8.04 22.55 -2.77
N ARG A 176 7.19 23.27 -2.02
CA ARG A 176 6.82 22.88 -0.66
C ARG A 176 5.99 21.59 -0.67
N LEU A 177 6.06 20.81 0.40
CA LEU A 177 5.36 19.53 0.49
C LEU A 177 3.84 19.69 0.30
N LYS A 178 3.24 20.73 0.89
CA LYS A 178 1.80 21.03 0.74
C LYS A 178 1.41 21.35 -0.71
N GLU A 179 2.28 21.95 -1.49
CA GLU A 179 2.03 22.24 -2.91
C GLU A 179 2.10 20.96 -3.74
N TYR A 180 3.07 20.10 -3.41
CA TYR A 180 3.24 18.79 -4.05
C TYR A 180 2.03 17.87 -3.82
N VAL A 181 1.60 17.75 -2.57
CA VAL A 181 0.42 16.95 -2.21
C VAL A 181 -0.85 17.60 -2.74
N GLY A 182 -0.91 18.93 -2.71
CA GLY A 182 -2.01 19.70 -3.29
C GLY A 182 -2.22 19.39 -4.77
N ALA A 183 -1.16 19.38 -5.54
CA ALA A 183 -1.24 18.98 -6.95
C ALA A 183 -1.72 17.52 -7.12
N ALA A 184 -1.35 16.62 -6.20
CA ALA A 184 -1.85 15.24 -6.21
C ALA A 184 -3.36 15.18 -5.97
N ILE A 185 -3.87 15.87 -4.96
CA ILE A 185 -5.31 15.93 -4.65
C ILE A 185 -6.08 16.49 -5.85
N LEU A 186 -5.62 17.60 -6.42
CA LEU A 186 -6.22 18.22 -7.59
C LEU A 186 -6.30 17.26 -8.78
N LEU A 187 -5.17 16.66 -9.15
CA LEU A 187 -5.10 15.72 -10.27
C LEU A 187 -5.98 14.48 -10.04
N HIS A 188 -5.93 13.90 -8.83
CA HIS A 188 -6.73 12.74 -8.48
C HIS A 188 -8.23 13.04 -8.57
N THR A 189 -8.69 14.10 -7.89
CA THR A 189 -10.10 14.50 -7.90
C THR A 189 -10.57 14.85 -9.31
N SER A 190 -9.76 15.60 -10.07
CA SER A 190 -10.09 15.95 -11.45
C SER A 190 -10.17 14.72 -12.35
N ALA A 191 -9.26 13.75 -12.18
CA ALA A 191 -9.29 12.50 -12.95
C ALA A 191 -10.58 11.73 -12.71
N LEU A 192 -11.03 11.62 -11.45
CA LEU A 192 -12.28 10.96 -11.11
C LEU A 192 -13.48 11.64 -11.78
N LYS A 193 -13.56 12.98 -11.70
CA LYS A 193 -14.68 13.76 -12.22
C LYS A 193 -14.68 13.91 -13.74
N ASN A 194 -13.54 13.75 -14.41
CA ASN A 194 -13.36 14.02 -15.85
C ASN A 194 -12.86 12.78 -16.61
N ALA A 195 -13.38 11.60 -16.30
CA ALA A 195 -13.10 10.36 -17.02
C ALA A 195 -11.60 10.07 -17.24
N GLY A 196 -10.79 10.34 -16.22
CA GLY A 196 -9.33 10.11 -16.25
C GLY A 196 -8.54 11.16 -17.04
N THR A 197 -9.04 12.38 -17.17
CA THR A 197 -8.35 13.45 -17.89
C THR A 197 -8.14 14.71 -17.03
N PHE A 198 -7.14 15.53 -17.42
CA PHE A 198 -6.89 16.85 -16.87
C PHE A 198 -6.36 17.79 -17.94
N ASP A 199 -6.88 19.03 -18.00
CA ASP A 199 -6.36 20.08 -18.88
C ASP A 199 -5.67 21.17 -18.06
N LEU A 200 -4.39 21.42 -18.33
CA LEU A 200 -3.63 22.49 -17.68
C LEU A 200 -4.23 23.88 -17.88
N LYS A 201 -5.05 24.08 -18.92
CA LYS A 201 -5.78 25.32 -19.15
C LYS A 201 -6.85 25.58 -18.09
N TRP A 202 -7.34 24.55 -17.42
CA TRP A 202 -8.34 24.72 -16.35
C TRP A 202 -7.80 25.53 -15.18
N LEU A 203 -6.50 25.48 -14.92
CA LEU A 203 -5.87 26.22 -13.82
C LEU A 203 -6.04 27.76 -13.91
N THR A 204 -6.41 28.29 -15.09
CA THR A 204 -6.66 29.72 -15.29
C THR A 204 -8.15 30.05 -15.45
N GLN A 205 -9.04 29.05 -15.25
CA GLN A 205 -10.49 29.26 -15.35
C GLN A 205 -11.08 29.71 -14.01
N PRO A 206 -12.20 30.49 -14.02
CA PRO A 206 -12.81 31.01 -12.80
C PRO A 206 -13.21 29.93 -11.78
N ASN A 207 -13.64 28.76 -12.23
CA ASN A 207 -13.99 27.64 -11.35
C ASN A 207 -12.78 27.00 -10.62
N PHE A 208 -11.55 27.39 -10.97
CA PHE A 208 -10.33 26.98 -10.28
C PHE A 208 -9.76 28.07 -9.37
N GLU A 209 -10.38 29.26 -9.28
CA GLU A 209 -9.85 30.37 -8.47
C GLU A 209 -9.71 30.01 -6.99
N GLU A 210 -10.61 29.20 -6.45
CA GLU A 210 -10.56 28.75 -5.05
C GLU A 210 -9.32 27.87 -4.80
N VAL A 211 -9.02 26.97 -5.73
CA VAL A 211 -7.82 26.10 -5.67
C VAL A 211 -6.55 26.94 -5.88
N THR A 212 -6.54 27.81 -6.88
CA THR A 212 -5.34 28.59 -7.25
C THR A 212 -5.06 29.75 -6.32
N ARG A 213 -6.03 30.15 -5.48
CA ARG A 213 -5.80 31.09 -4.37
C ARG A 213 -4.89 30.49 -3.30
N GLU A 214 -5.03 29.19 -3.02
CA GLU A 214 -4.22 28.49 -2.03
C GLU A 214 -2.85 28.05 -2.60
N VAL A 215 -2.83 27.57 -3.83
CA VAL A 215 -1.60 27.20 -4.55
C VAL A 215 -1.62 27.84 -5.93
N PRO A 216 -0.74 28.81 -6.22
CA PRO A 216 -0.73 29.53 -7.49
C PRO A 216 -0.70 28.61 -8.72
N ALA A 217 -1.39 29.01 -9.78
CA ALA A 217 -1.55 28.20 -11.00
C ALA A 217 -0.23 27.84 -11.68
N ASP A 218 0.74 28.73 -11.65
CA ASP A 218 2.09 28.49 -12.18
C ASP A 218 2.87 27.46 -11.34
N VAL A 219 2.71 27.49 -10.02
CA VAL A 219 3.29 26.47 -9.11
C VAL A 219 2.65 25.11 -9.37
N LEU A 220 1.31 25.04 -9.43
CA LEU A 220 0.59 23.80 -9.76
C LEU A 220 1.06 23.22 -11.10
N ARG A 221 1.13 24.08 -12.13
CA ARG A 221 1.63 23.68 -13.46
C ARG A 221 3.04 23.11 -13.38
N LEU A 222 3.95 23.82 -12.73
CA LEU A 222 5.35 23.40 -12.57
C LEU A 222 5.43 22.03 -11.87
N VAL A 223 4.70 21.85 -10.78
CA VAL A 223 4.67 20.60 -10.00
C VAL A 223 4.12 19.46 -10.85
N ILE A 224 3.01 19.68 -11.56
CA ILE A 224 2.40 18.66 -12.43
C ILE A 224 3.40 18.23 -13.51
N GLU A 225 3.99 19.19 -14.22
CA GLU A 225 4.94 18.91 -15.30
C GLU A 225 6.22 18.23 -14.81
N LYS A 226 6.76 18.64 -13.66
CA LYS A 226 8.05 18.12 -13.15
C LYS A 226 7.90 16.82 -12.35
N GLN A 227 6.79 16.61 -11.63
CA GLN A 227 6.68 15.50 -10.68
C GLN A 227 5.72 14.40 -11.10
N TYR A 228 4.69 14.72 -11.88
CA TYR A 228 3.62 13.74 -12.21
C TYR A 228 3.57 13.38 -13.70
N MET A 229 3.91 14.29 -14.58
CA MET A 229 3.73 14.13 -16.02
C MET A 229 4.94 13.47 -16.70
N ALA A 230 4.66 12.66 -17.70
CA ALA A 230 5.64 12.16 -18.66
C ALA A 230 5.02 11.93 -20.02
N THR A 231 5.83 12.04 -21.06
CA THR A 231 5.51 11.54 -22.39
C THR A 231 5.65 10.03 -22.45
N ARG A 232 5.17 9.42 -23.53
CA ARG A 232 5.33 7.99 -23.76
C ARG A 232 6.81 7.57 -23.88
N GLU A 233 7.62 8.40 -24.51
CA GLU A 233 9.06 8.20 -24.65
C GLU A 233 9.77 8.20 -23.31
N GLU A 234 9.43 9.14 -22.43
CA GLU A 234 9.96 9.23 -21.07
C GLU A 234 9.53 8.02 -20.22
N LEU A 235 8.28 7.55 -20.35
CA LEU A 235 7.82 6.34 -19.66
C LEU A 235 8.59 5.09 -20.11
N ARG A 236 8.90 4.97 -21.40
CA ARG A 236 9.77 3.90 -21.91
C ARG A 236 11.19 3.97 -21.36
N ALA A 237 11.75 5.20 -21.31
CA ALA A 237 13.08 5.40 -20.74
C ALA A 237 13.13 5.03 -19.25
N ILE A 238 12.10 5.38 -18.47
CA ILE A 238 11.96 5.00 -17.07
C ILE A 238 11.89 3.47 -16.92
N GLN A 239 11.12 2.78 -17.76
CA GLN A 239 11.03 1.32 -17.74
C GLN A 239 12.40 0.69 -18.02
N GLN A 240 13.09 1.15 -19.05
CA GLN A 240 14.43 0.65 -19.42
C GLN A 240 15.48 0.93 -18.35
N GLU A 241 15.43 2.10 -17.70
CA GLU A 241 16.32 2.45 -16.58
C GLU A 241 16.16 1.46 -15.42
N VAL A 242 14.93 1.14 -15.04
CA VAL A 242 14.66 0.20 -13.95
C VAL A 242 15.07 -1.21 -14.34
N GLU A 243 14.66 -1.69 -15.51
CA GLU A 243 15.04 -3.02 -16.02
C GLU A 243 16.56 -3.18 -16.17
N GLY A 244 17.29 -2.11 -16.50
CA GLY A 244 18.75 -2.10 -16.54
C GLY A 244 19.41 -2.27 -15.17
N ARG A 245 18.75 -1.86 -14.09
CA ARG A 245 19.26 -2.00 -12.71
C ARG A 245 18.85 -3.31 -12.05
N THR A 246 17.61 -3.74 -12.23
CA THR A 246 17.04 -4.90 -11.54
C THR A 246 17.07 -6.18 -12.38
N GLY A 247 17.42 -6.07 -13.66
CA GLY A 247 17.22 -7.10 -14.66
C GLY A 247 15.79 -7.07 -15.21
N VAL A 248 15.64 -7.60 -16.43
CA VAL A 248 14.30 -7.79 -17.01
C VAL A 248 13.65 -8.97 -16.27
N PRO A 249 12.49 -8.80 -15.64
CA PRO A 249 11.79 -9.91 -15.02
C PRO A 249 11.60 -11.04 -16.04
N ASN A 250 11.74 -12.29 -15.60
CA ASN A 250 11.35 -13.43 -16.41
C ASN A 250 9.96 -13.17 -17.01
N ARG A 251 9.73 -13.57 -18.26
CA ARG A 251 8.46 -13.34 -18.98
C ARG A 251 7.23 -13.79 -18.17
N ASP A 252 7.40 -14.86 -17.38
CA ASP A 252 6.34 -15.40 -16.53
C ASP A 252 5.92 -14.46 -15.39
N TYR A 253 6.80 -13.53 -14.98
CA TYR A 253 6.58 -12.59 -13.85
C TYR A 253 6.50 -11.14 -14.28
N ARG A 254 6.57 -10.83 -15.59
CA ARG A 254 6.61 -9.46 -16.10
C ARG A 254 5.41 -8.63 -15.62
N ARG A 255 4.24 -9.24 -15.48
CA ARG A 255 3.02 -8.60 -14.99
C ARG A 255 3.13 -8.07 -13.56
N PHE A 256 3.99 -8.66 -12.73
CA PHE A 256 4.22 -8.25 -11.35
C PHE A 256 5.40 -7.26 -11.21
N GLY A 257 6.07 -6.96 -12.32
CA GLY A 257 7.21 -6.08 -12.36
C GLY A 257 6.85 -4.60 -12.21
N PHE A 258 7.88 -3.76 -12.34
CA PHE A 258 7.72 -2.31 -12.23
C PHE A 258 6.78 -1.73 -13.30
N ASN A 259 5.90 -0.81 -12.90
CA ASN A 259 5.05 -0.05 -13.80
C ASN A 259 5.49 1.43 -13.76
N PRO A 260 5.95 2.05 -14.89
CA PRO A 260 6.47 3.41 -14.91
C PRO A 260 5.41 4.46 -14.56
N LEU A 261 4.12 4.15 -14.70
CA LEU A 261 3.02 5.00 -14.25
C LEU A 261 3.01 5.20 -12.73
N SER A 262 3.59 4.30 -11.94
CA SER A 262 3.75 4.51 -10.49
C SER A 262 4.72 5.66 -10.18
N ARG A 263 5.65 5.97 -11.10
CA ARG A 263 6.62 7.06 -10.97
C ARG A 263 6.14 8.34 -11.66
N ARG A 264 5.41 8.22 -12.79
CA ARG A 264 4.86 9.31 -13.60
C ARG A 264 3.44 8.96 -14.04
N PRO A 265 2.42 9.23 -13.21
CA PRO A 265 1.05 8.73 -13.43
C PRO A 265 0.24 9.50 -14.47
N VAL A 266 0.73 10.66 -14.94
CA VAL A 266 0.05 11.55 -15.88
C VAL A 266 0.75 11.48 -17.23
N VAL A 267 0.02 11.16 -18.28
CA VAL A 267 0.57 10.95 -19.62
C VAL A 267 0.21 12.12 -20.54
N ALA A 268 1.22 12.77 -21.09
CA ALA A 268 1.08 13.82 -22.07
C ALA A 268 1.22 13.29 -23.51
N GLY A 269 0.64 14.00 -24.47
CA GLY A 269 0.83 13.74 -25.91
C GLY A 269 0.02 12.56 -26.48
N LEU A 270 -0.95 12.02 -25.71
CA LEU A 270 -1.89 11.02 -26.22
C LEU A 270 -3.20 11.64 -26.74
N ALA A 271 -3.58 12.78 -26.20
CA ALA A 271 -4.75 13.57 -26.54
C ALA A 271 -4.44 15.05 -26.34
N ASP A 272 -5.41 15.94 -26.62
CA ASP A 272 -5.29 17.38 -26.37
C ASP A 272 -5.21 17.69 -24.85
N THR A 273 -5.69 16.79 -24.02
CA THR A 273 -5.62 16.86 -22.55
C THR A 273 -4.61 15.84 -22.01
N LEU A 274 -4.21 16.01 -20.76
CA LEU A 274 -3.44 15.02 -20.03
C LEU A 274 -4.32 13.79 -19.71
N VAL A 275 -3.76 12.60 -19.84
CA VAL A 275 -4.46 11.33 -19.58
C VAL A 275 -3.92 10.68 -18.31
N ILE A 276 -4.80 10.23 -17.43
CA ILE A 276 -4.50 9.64 -16.13
C ILE A 276 -5.08 8.22 -16.08
N PRO A 277 -4.33 7.22 -16.55
CA PRO A 277 -4.86 5.86 -16.70
C PRO A 277 -5.24 5.20 -15.38
N VAL A 278 -4.53 5.53 -14.30
CA VAL A 278 -4.69 4.93 -12.97
C VAL A 278 -4.64 6.03 -11.90
N PRO A 279 -5.79 6.64 -11.55
CA PRO A 279 -5.83 7.77 -10.59
C PRO A 279 -5.15 7.48 -9.25
N GLY A 280 -5.25 6.25 -8.73
CA GLY A 280 -4.60 5.84 -7.49
C GLY A 280 -3.06 5.97 -7.49
N PHE A 281 -2.41 5.92 -8.65
CA PHE A 281 -0.96 6.12 -8.73
C PHE A 281 -0.53 7.57 -8.45
N ILE A 282 -1.43 8.55 -8.63
CA ILE A 282 -1.15 9.94 -8.26
C ILE A 282 -0.96 10.03 -6.75
N VAL A 283 -1.92 9.49 -5.99
CA VAL A 283 -1.89 9.50 -4.52
C VAL A 283 -0.67 8.73 -4.01
N ARG A 284 -0.41 7.55 -4.56
CA ARG A 284 0.80 6.77 -4.22
C ARG A 284 2.09 7.54 -4.48
N ARG A 285 2.14 8.34 -5.53
CA ARG A 285 3.33 9.16 -5.83
C ARG A 285 3.56 10.23 -4.75
N ALA A 286 2.50 10.77 -4.15
CA ALA A 286 2.55 11.76 -3.07
C ALA A 286 2.54 11.13 -1.65
N SER A 287 2.40 9.82 -1.53
CA SER A 287 2.48 9.10 -0.26
C SER A 287 3.91 9.04 0.29
N PRO A 288 4.10 8.67 1.57
CA PRO A 288 5.43 8.45 2.14
C PRO A 288 6.30 7.52 1.29
N LEU A 289 5.71 6.48 0.70
CA LEU A 289 6.41 5.57 -0.21
C LEU A 289 6.91 6.26 -1.49
N GLY A 290 6.08 7.07 -2.12
CA GLY A 290 6.46 7.82 -3.33
C GLY A 290 7.60 8.81 -3.06
N ILE A 291 7.54 9.50 -1.93
CA ILE A 291 8.59 10.40 -1.46
C ILE A 291 9.86 9.61 -1.11
N TYR A 292 9.74 8.46 -0.45
CA TYR A 292 10.86 7.58 -0.17
C TYR A 292 11.65 7.22 -1.44
N TYR A 293 10.96 6.79 -2.51
CA TYR A 293 11.64 6.45 -3.75
C TYR A 293 12.36 7.65 -4.38
N SER A 294 11.77 8.83 -4.26
CA SER A 294 12.39 10.07 -4.75
C SER A 294 13.64 10.44 -3.95
N GLY A 295 13.54 10.39 -2.61
CA GLY A 295 14.64 10.68 -1.70
C GLY A 295 15.77 9.67 -1.81
N MET A 296 15.45 8.37 -1.98
CA MET A 296 16.43 7.33 -2.22
C MET A 296 17.19 7.51 -3.54
N ALA A 297 16.50 7.94 -4.59
CA ALA A 297 17.13 8.22 -5.87
C ALA A 297 18.09 9.43 -5.78
N GLN A 298 17.76 10.43 -4.95
CA GLN A 298 18.53 11.66 -4.80
C GLN A 298 19.67 11.53 -3.77
N TRP A 299 19.41 10.90 -2.61
CA TRP A 299 20.28 10.93 -1.44
C TRP A 299 20.67 9.55 -0.89
N GLY A 300 20.19 8.49 -1.49
CA GLY A 300 20.55 7.12 -1.10
C GLY A 300 20.18 6.76 0.34
N SER A 301 21.05 6.00 1.01
CA SER A 301 20.83 5.49 2.36
C SER A 301 20.69 6.58 3.43
N GLY A 302 21.20 7.80 3.19
CA GLY A 302 21.01 8.93 4.08
C GLY A 302 19.53 9.27 4.27
N PHE A 303 18.75 9.28 3.18
CA PHE A 303 17.31 9.52 3.26
C PHE A 303 16.56 8.38 3.95
N SER A 304 16.98 7.14 3.72
CA SER A 304 16.40 5.99 4.42
C SER A 304 16.62 6.05 5.93
N ALA A 305 17.79 6.50 6.38
CA ALA A 305 18.08 6.66 7.80
C ALA A 305 17.24 7.77 8.44
N ASP A 306 17.12 8.92 7.77
CA ASP A 306 16.28 10.03 8.24
C ASP A 306 14.80 9.64 8.30
N LEU A 307 14.31 8.89 7.30
CA LEU A 307 12.95 8.36 7.32
C LEU A 307 12.74 7.35 8.44
N GLY A 308 13.75 6.54 8.77
CA GLY A 308 13.70 5.62 9.90
C GLY A 308 13.44 6.34 11.20
N GLU A 309 14.20 7.40 11.48
CA GLU A 309 14.03 8.26 12.66
C GLU A 309 12.62 8.90 12.72
N LEU A 310 12.17 9.49 11.59
CA LEU A 310 10.84 10.09 11.54
C LEU A 310 9.72 9.07 11.75
N PHE A 311 9.85 7.89 11.16
CA PHE A 311 8.83 6.84 11.25
C PHE A 311 8.77 6.22 12.65
N GLU A 312 9.89 6.06 13.33
CA GLU A 312 9.94 5.62 14.73
C GLU A 312 9.20 6.59 15.65
N VAL A 313 9.47 7.90 15.52
CA VAL A 313 8.75 8.93 16.30
C VAL A 313 7.27 8.99 15.92
N TYR A 314 6.94 8.85 14.63
CA TYR A 314 5.55 8.79 14.17
C TYR A 314 4.77 7.62 14.80
N VAL A 315 5.38 6.44 14.90
CA VAL A 315 4.77 5.28 15.59
C VAL A 315 4.55 5.59 17.06
N GLY A 316 5.48 6.24 17.74
CA GLY A 316 5.29 6.70 19.13
C GLY A 316 4.09 7.63 19.27
N ARG A 317 3.94 8.62 18.38
CA ARG A 317 2.75 9.51 18.35
C ARG A 317 1.43 8.74 18.14
N GLN A 318 1.44 7.66 17.35
CA GLN A 318 0.27 6.79 17.22
C GLN A 318 -0.03 6.04 18.52
N LEU A 319 0.98 5.48 19.16
CA LEU A 319 0.80 4.77 20.43
C LEU A 319 0.30 5.71 21.55
N ASP A 320 0.68 6.98 21.54
CA ASP A 320 0.22 8.00 22.50
C ASP A 320 -1.30 8.30 22.37
N LEU A 321 -1.96 7.87 21.30
CA LEU A 321 -3.43 7.96 21.16
C LEU A 321 -4.18 6.88 21.97
N LEU A 322 -3.49 5.84 22.42
CA LEU A 322 -4.12 4.75 23.17
C LEU A 322 -4.55 5.27 24.58
N PRO A 323 -5.81 5.01 24.98
CA PRO A 323 -6.24 5.34 26.32
C PRO A 323 -5.64 4.36 27.35
N ASP A 324 -5.42 4.82 28.56
CA ASP A 324 -5.04 4.01 29.73
C ASP A 324 -3.81 3.11 29.50
N VAL A 325 -2.84 3.61 28.73
CA VAL A 325 -1.58 2.93 28.43
C VAL A 325 -0.39 3.82 28.82
N ARG A 326 0.67 3.19 29.34
CA ARG A 326 1.95 3.87 29.52
C ARG A 326 2.88 3.48 28.36
N VAL A 327 3.23 4.42 27.51
CA VAL A 327 4.15 4.23 26.40
C VAL A 327 5.56 4.59 26.86
N LEU A 328 6.49 3.64 26.75
CA LEU A 328 7.89 3.82 27.12
C LEU A 328 8.77 3.71 25.87
N PRO A 329 9.78 4.56 25.73
CA PRO A 329 10.71 4.51 24.60
C PRO A 329 11.73 3.39 24.73
N GLU A 330 12.56 3.24 23.70
CA GLU A 330 13.72 2.37 23.65
C GLU A 330 14.61 2.48 24.90
N ILE A 331 15.05 1.34 25.43
CA ILE A 331 15.88 1.22 26.64
C ILE A 331 17.28 0.77 26.23
N ALA A 332 18.28 1.58 26.61
CA ALA A 332 19.68 1.22 26.45
C ALA A 332 20.12 0.33 27.63
N PHE A 333 20.68 -0.85 27.37
CA PHE A 333 21.06 -1.82 28.39
C PHE A 333 22.45 -2.42 28.16
N GLY A 334 22.87 -3.30 29.08
CA GLY A 334 24.17 -3.98 29.08
C GLY A 334 25.31 -3.12 29.67
N ARG A 335 26.47 -3.75 29.94
CA ARG A 335 27.59 -3.15 30.65
C ARG A 335 28.12 -1.84 30.06
N LYS A 336 28.04 -1.66 28.74
CA LYS A 336 28.46 -0.43 28.04
C LYS A 336 27.28 0.41 27.56
N LYS A 337 26.04 0.10 27.94
CA LYS A 337 24.80 0.71 27.42
C LYS A 337 24.78 0.81 25.88
N GLY A 338 25.39 -0.16 25.21
CA GLY A 338 25.54 -0.18 23.75
C GLY A 338 24.52 -1.07 23.04
N ALA A 339 23.74 -1.88 23.79
CA ALA A 339 22.63 -2.64 23.27
C ALA A 339 21.32 -1.88 23.50
N LEU A 340 20.42 -1.98 22.55
CA LEU A 340 19.14 -1.28 22.55
C LEU A 340 18.01 -2.32 22.56
N SER A 341 16.91 -2.01 23.26
CA SER A 341 15.68 -2.78 23.27
C SER A 341 14.89 -2.58 21.96
N VAL A 342 13.65 -3.04 21.93
CA VAL A 342 12.64 -2.60 20.96
C VAL A 342 12.42 -1.08 21.08
N ASP A 343 11.93 -0.44 20.03
CA ASP A 343 11.74 1.01 19.96
C ASP A 343 10.72 1.54 20.96
N TRP A 344 9.65 0.75 21.23
CA TRP A 344 8.59 1.16 22.16
C TRP A 344 8.02 0.00 22.97
N PHE A 345 7.57 0.31 24.19
CA PHE A 345 6.77 -0.57 25.04
C PHE A 345 5.43 0.11 25.33
N ALA A 346 4.33 -0.52 24.96
CA ALA A 346 2.99 -0.11 25.38
C ALA A 346 2.55 -1.00 26.56
N VAL A 347 2.54 -0.41 27.76
CA VAL A 347 2.28 -1.12 29.03
C VAL A 347 0.81 -0.93 29.40
N PHE A 348 0.00 -1.95 29.17
CA PHE A 348 -1.40 -2.06 29.58
C PHE A 348 -1.51 -2.73 30.96
N ASP A 349 -2.66 -2.64 31.61
CA ASP A 349 -2.89 -3.28 32.90
C ASP A 349 -2.78 -4.79 32.87
N ASP A 350 -3.12 -5.43 31.74
CA ASP A 350 -3.20 -6.88 31.57
C ASP A 350 -2.10 -7.48 30.70
N CYS A 351 -1.35 -6.67 29.97
CA CYS A 351 -0.24 -7.14 29.13
C CYS A 351 0.77 -6.03 28.78
N VAL A 352 1.87 -6.44 28.17
CA VAL A 352 2.86 -5.52 27.56
C VAL A 352 2.97 -5.83 26.08
N VAL A 353 2.82 -4.80 25.25
CA VAL A 353 3.05 -4.89 23.80
C VAL A 353 4.43 -4.30 23.49
N LEU A 354 5.32 -5.13 22.99
CA LEU A 354 6.64 -4.73 22.51
C LEU A 354 6.53 -4.33 21.06
N VAL A 355 6.99 -3.13 20.69
CA VAL A 355 6.85 -2.60 19.34
C VAL A 355 8.21 -2.29 18.74
N GLU A 356 8.53 -2.96 17.67
CA GLU A 356 9.73 -2.70 16.86
C GLU A 356 9.33 -2.06 15.54
N VAL A 357 10.00 -0.99 15.13
CA VAL A 357 9.64 -0.15 13.98
C VAL A 357 10.63 -0.34 12.84
N LYS A 358 10.14 -0.57 11.65
CA LYS A 358 10.97 -0.70 10.44
C LYS A 358 10.40 0.15 9.30
N SER A 359 11.08 1.22 8.92
CA SER A 359 10.72 2.04 7.77
C SER A 359 10.94 1.31 6.43
N THR A 360 10.59 0.03 6.38
CA THR A 360 10.86 -0.88 5.28
C THR A 360 9.60 -1.19 4.47
N ARG A 361 9.78 -1.76 3.30
CA ARG A 361 8.75 -2.15 2.37
C ARG A 361 9.14 -3.44 1.65
N PRO A 362 8.17 -4.22 1.13
CA PRO A 362 8.47 -5.39 0.33
C PRO A 362 9.32 -5.03 -0.90
N THR A 363 10.49 -5.67 -1.04
CA THR A 363 11.35 -5.54 -2.22
C THR A 363 10.78 -6.29 -3.43
N GLU A 364 11.34 -6.07 -4.61
CA GLU A 364 10.90 -6.77 -5.81
C GLU A 364 10.98 -8.30 -5.68
N PRO A 365 12.07 -8.92 -5.15
CA PRO A 365 12.10 -10.35 -4.88
C PRO A 365 10.95 -10.88 -4.03
N ILE A 366 10.56 -10.13 -2.98
CA ILE A 366 9.42 -10.50 -2.13
C ILE A 366 8.11 -10.40 -2.93
N ARG A 367 7.91 -9.33 -3.69
CA ARG A 367 6.69 -9.14 -4.49
C ARG A 367 6.55 -10.14 -5.64
N LEU A 368 7.67 -10.54 -6.23
CA LEU A 368 7.72 -11.56 -7.27
C LEU A 368 7.67 -12.99 -6.68
N ALA A 369 7.90 -13.11 -5.37
CA ALA A 369 8.08 -14.39 -4.70
C ALA A 369 9.13 -15.25 -5.44
N ASP A 370 10.25 -14.63 -5.84
CA ASP A 370 11.34 -15.34 -6.49
C ASP A 370 12.16 -16.13 -5.45
N GLY A 371 13.08 -16.97 -5.91
CA GLY A 371 13.89 -17.84 -5.03
C GLY A 371 14.68 -17.12 -3.92
N ARG A 372 14.74 -15.77 -3.94
CA ARG A 372 15.39 -14.92 -2.93
C ARG A 372 14.41 -14.33 -1.91
N ALA A 373 13.10 -14.52 -2.10
CA ALA A 373 12.08 -13.86 -1.29
C ALA A 373 12.23 -14.15 0.20
N GLY A 374 12.51 -15.40 0.59
CA GLY A 374 12.71 -15.80 1.99
C GLY A 374 13.94 -15.18 2.62
N GLU A 375 15.07 -15.15 1.90
CA GLU A 375 16.30 -14.51 2.35
C GLU A 375 16.13 -13.00 2.53
N GLU A 376 15.49 -12.34 1.56
CA GLU A 376 15.17 -10.92 1.62
C GLU A 376 14.24 -10.59 2.78
N LEU A 377 13.22 -11.41 3.02
CA LEU A 377 12.31 -11.23 4.15
C LEU A 377 13.07 -11.34 5.48
N ARG A 378 13.92 -12.35 5.62
CA ARG A 378 14.77 -12.52 6.81
C ARG A 378 15.73 -11.34 6.99
N ARG A 379 16.33 -10.85 5.92
CA ARG A 379 17.20 -9.67 5.96
C ARG A 379 16.48 -8.42 6.41
N MET A 380 15.23 -8.23 5.99
CA MET A 380 14.47 -7.02 6.27
C MET A 380 13.81 -7.01 7.64
N LEU A 381 13.28 -8.15 8.09
CA LEU A 381 12.47 -8.25 9.29
C LEU A 381 13.09 -9.13 10.38
N GLY A 382 14.08 -9.97 10.06
CA GLY A 382 14.65 -10.92 11.00
C GLY A 382 15.22 -10.25 12.24
N HIS A 383 15.98 -9.17 12.08
CA HIS A 383 16.54 -8.42 13.21
C HIS A 383 15.44 -7.82 14.13
N ALA A 384 14.31 -7.40 13.56
CA ALA A 384 13.19 -6.90 14.36
C ALA A 384 12.60 -8.01 15.25
N VAL A 385 12.48 -9.23 14.72
CA VAL A 385 11.99 -10.38 15.48
C VAL A 385 12.98 -10.77 16.59
N ASP A 386 14.30 -10.74 16.31
CA ASP A 386 15.35 -10.98 17.30
C ASP A 386 15.33 -9.92 18.42
N GLN A 387 15.04 -8.65 18.10
CA GLN A 387 14.90 -7.58 19.09
C GLN A 387 13.68 -7.80 20.00
N LEU A 388 12.54 -8.28 19.46
CA LEU A 388 11.37 -8.65 20.26
C LEU A 388 11.73 -9.75 21.28
N SER A 389 12.35 -10.85 20.83
CA SER A 389 12.77 -11.95 21.72
C SER A 389 13.76 -11.48 22.77
N THR A 390 14.79 -10.72 22.36
CA THR A 390 15.83 -10.22 23.26
C THR A 390 15.22 -9.33 24.33
N SER A 391 14.40 -8.36 23.95
CA SER A 391 13.77 -7.42 24.89
C SER A 391 12.83 -8.12 25.86
N ALA A 392 12.00 -9.07 25.38
CA ALA A 392 11.15 -9.88 26.24
C ALA A 392 11.95 -10.70 27.26
N GLY A 393 13.08 -11.29 26.85
CA GLY A 393 14.00 -11.99 27.74
C GLY A 393 14.61 -11.08 28.82
N ARG A 394 14.98 -9.85 28.46
CA ARG A 394 15.53 -8.87 29.41
C ARG A 394 14.49 -8.39 30.43
N VAL A 395 13.27 -8.12 29.99
CA VAL A 395 12.15 -7.82 30.90
C VAL A 395 11.93 -8.96 31.89
N ARG A 396 11.84 -10.21 31.43
CA ARG A 396 11.62 -11.39 32.30
C ARG A 396 12.75 -11.62 33.31
N SER A 397 13.98 -11.32 32.92
CA SER A 397 15.15 -11.48 33.79
C SER A 397 15.34 -10.34 34.80
N GLY A 398 14.54 -9.27 34.73
CA GLY A 398 14.73 -8.08 35.56
C GLY A 398 16.05 -7.36 35.27
N GLU A 399 16.47 -7.31 34.01
CA GLU A 399 17.70 -6.60 33.62
C GLU A 399 17.63 -5.13 34.03
N PRO A 400 18.70 -4.54 34.62
CA PRO A 400 18.72 -3.15 35.00
C PRO A 400 18.41 -2.22 33.84
N GLY A 401 17.49 -1.26 34.07
CA GLY A 401 16.93 -0.34 33.09
C GLY A 401 15.51 -0.70 32.64
N PHE A 402 15.03 -1.93 32.89
CA PHE A 402 13.68 -2.37 32.54
C PHE A 402 12.68 -2.33 33.70
N GLU A 403 13.00 -1.66 34.80
CA GLU A 403 12.19 -1.65 36.03
C GLU A 403 10.77 -1.11 35.82
N GLU A 404 10.59 -0.26 34.78
CA GLU A 404 9.29 0.30 34.45
C GLU A 404 8.41 -0.62 33.60
N VAL A 405 8.98 -1.71 33.06
CA VAL A 405 8.26 -2.70 32.23
C VAL A 405 7.90 -3.91 33.10
N PRO A 406 6.61 -4.16 33.39
CA PRO A 406 6.20 -5.27 34.25
C PRO A 406 6.63 -6.64 33.68
N SER A 407 7.41 -7.39 34.50
CA SER A 407 7.90 -8.72 34.10
C SER A 407 6.89 -9.85 34.33
N ASP A 408 5.87 -9.59 35.14
CA ASP A 408 4.80 -10.53 35.53
C ASP A 408 3.61 -10.54 34.56
N ARG A 409 3.55 -9.59 33.61
CA ARG A 409 2.46 -9.53 32.62
C ARG A 409 2.80 -10.32 31.36
N PRO A 410 1.78 -10.92 30.70
CA PRO A 410 1.94 -11.49 29.35
C PRO A 410 2.53 -10.46 28.38
N MET A 411 3.43 -10.92 27.50
CA MET A 411 4.03 -10.07 26.47
C MET A 411 3.67 -10.55 25.08
N VAL A 412 3.34 -9.62 24.21
CA VAL A 412 3.17 -9.84 22.76
C VAL A 412 3.99 -8.82 21.97
N GLY A 413 4.30 -9.12 20.71
CA GLY A 413 5.14 -8.28 19.86
C GLY A 413 4.42 -7.75 18.62
N LEU A 414 4.73 -6.51 18.23
CA LEU A 414 4.40 -5.97 16.92
C LEU A 414 5.67 -5.51 16.21
N VAL A 415 5.85 -5.94 14.96
CA VAL A 415 6.80 -5.33 14.04
C VAL A 415 6.02 -4.41 13.13
N VAL A 416 6.15 -3.09 13.33
CA VAL A 416 5.44 -2.08 12.54
C VAL A 416 6.27 -1.67 11.35
N THR A 417 5.72 -1.88 10.14
CA THR A 417 6.37 -1.51 8.88
C THR A 417 5.66 -0.33 8.23
N MET A 418 6.38 0.49 7.47
CA MET A 418 5.76 1.63 6.78
C MET A 418 4.77 1.18 5.70
N GLU A 419 5.12 0.12 4.96
CA GLU A 419 4.26 -0.50 3.95
C GLU A 419 3.88 -1.92 4.37
N PRO A 420 2.70 -2.41 3.98
CA PRO A 420 2.26 -3.73 4.37
C PRO A 420 3.09 -4.84 3.71
N PHE A 421 3.55 -5.78 4.52
CA PHE A 421 4.06 -7.07 4.07
C PHE A 421 2.91 -8.07 4.05
N HIS A 422 2.08 -7.97 3.02
CA HIS A 422 0.93 -8.87 2.87
C HIS A 422 1.38 -10.33 3.01
N THR A 423 0.55 -11.14 3.64
CA THR A 423 0.81 -12.57 3.87
C THR A 423 2.02 -12.92 4.76
N VAL A 424 2.75 -11.94 5.32
CA VAL A 424 3.96 -12.20 6.13
C VAL A 424 3.67 -13.05 7.38
N ASN A 425 2.49 -12.89 7.97
CA ASN A 425 2.10 -13.60 9.20
C ASN A 425 1.66 -15.05 8.94
N ILE A 426 1.30 -15.43 7.70
CA ILE A 426 0.89 -16.81 7.42
C ILE A 426 2.07 -17.78 7.57
N PRO A 427 1.86 -19.02 8.06
CA PRO A 427 2.94 -19.94 8.38
C PRO A 427 3.94 -20.17 7.26
N PHE A 428 3.49 -20.23 6.01
CA PHE A 428 4.36 -20.37 4.84
C PHE A 428 5.41 -19.27 4.74
N THR A 429 5.01 -18.02 4.93
CA THR A 429 5.91 -16.86 4.81
C THR A 429 6.68 -16.61 6.10
N SER A 430 6.01 -16.71 7.26
CA SER A 430 6.61 -16.47 8.57
C SER A 430 7.69 -17.50 8.94
N SER A 431 7.69 -18.69 8.32
CA SER A 431 8.74 -19.70 8.52
C SER A 431 10.13 -19.24 8.11
N HIS A 432 10.22 -18.20 7.26
CA HIS A 432 11.50 -17.58 6.90
C HIS A 432 12.04 -16.61 7.97
N LEU A 433 11.20 -16.18 8.93
CA LEU A 433 11.61 -15.32 10.03
C LEU A 433 12.23 -16.14 11.18
N PRO A 434 13.08 -15.52 12.03
CA PRO A 434 13.54 -16.16 13.25
C PRO A 434 12.38 -16.58 14.16
N GLN A 435 12.62 -17.57 15.01
CA GLN A 435 11.69 -17.88 16.10
C GLN A 435 11.68 -16.76 17.13
N CYS A 436 10.51 -16.46 17.68
CA CYS A 436 10.32 -15.45 18.71
C CYS A 436 9.77 -16.11 19.98
N ASP A 437 10.29 -15.70 21.15
CA ASP A 437 9.89 -16.25 22.46
C ASP A 437 8.54 -15.72 22.95
N ILE A 438 7.97 -14.75 22.24
CA ILE A 438 6.64 -14.21 22.49
C ILE A 438 5.79 -14.27 21.21
N PRO A 439 4.46 -14.39 21.33
CA PRO A 439 3.58 -14.24 20.17
C PRO A 439 3.76 -12.88 19.53
N PHE A 440 3.86 -12.80 18.21
CA PHE A 440 4.01 -11.53 17.49
C PHE A 440 3.31 -11.52 16.14
N ALA A 441 3.10 -10.32 15.62
CA ALA A 441 2.69 -10.10 14.24
C ALA A 441 3.49 -8.95 13.60
N VAL A 442 3.60 -9.00 12.28
CA VAL A 442 4.02 -7.87 11.46
C VAL A 442 2.77 -7.14 10.98
N CYS A 443 2.73 -5.83 11.17
CA CYS A 443 1.63 -4.97 10.73
C CYS A 443 2.16 -3.72 10.02
N SER A 444 1.30 -3.06 9.24
CA SER A 444 1.66 -1.80 8.57
C SER A 444 1.36 -0.59 9.45
N ALA A 445 1.87 0.58 9.05
CA ALA A 445 1.46 1.87 9.63
C ALA A 445 -0.08 2.04 9.59
N LEU A 446 -0.72 1.65 8.48
CA LEU A 446 -2.17 1.72 8.35
C LEU A 446 -2.90 0.83 9.37
N ASP A 447 -2.39 -0.42 9.59
CA ASP A 447 -2.96 -1.31 10.61
C ASP A 447 -2.83 -0.70 12.01
N LEU A 448 -1.69 -0.09 12.33
CA LEU A 448 -1.46 0.59 13.60
C LEU A 448 -2.39 1.81 13.76
N GLU A 449 -2.54 2.63 12.71
CA GLU A 449 -3.43 3.80 12.72
C GLU A 449 -4.89 3.44 13.00
N HIS A 450 -5.34 2.28 12.50
CA HIS A 450 -6.66 1.75 12.82
C HIS A 450 -6.69 1.13 14.22
N LEU A 451 -5.66 0.39 14.61
CA LEU A 451 -5.56 -0.26 15.91
C LEU A 451 -5.71 0.74 17.07
N VAL A 452 -5.02 1.87 16.99
CA VAL A 452 -5.06 2.89 18.05
C VAL A 452 -6.39 3.64 18.14
N THR A 453 -7.29 3.47 17.17
CA THR A 453 -8.63 4.05 17.18
C THR A 453 -9.71 3.15 17.76
N VAL A 454 -9.39 1.90 18.09
CA VAL A 454 -10.35 0.97 18.74
C VAL A 454 -10.78 1.56 20.07
N SER A 455 -12.09 1.63 20.32
CA SER A 455 -12.66 2.37 21.46
C SER A 455 -13.57 1.57 22.38
N ASP A 456 -13.92 0.34 22.01
CA ASP A 456 -14.86 -0.52 22.75
C ASP A 456 -14.18 -1.65 23.54
N VAL A 457 -12.87 -1.84 23.36
CA VAL A 457 -12.06 -2.84 24.05
C VAL A 457 -10.63 -2.36 24.25
N SER A 458 -9.95 -2.84 25.29
CA SER A 458 -8.50 -2.59 25.45
C SER A 458 -7.73 -3.17 24.27
N VAL A 459 -6.91 -2.33 23.62
CA VAL A 459 -6.07 -2.74 22.49
C VAL A 459 -5.05 -3.81 22.92
N GLY A 460 -4.51 -3.71 24.14
CA GLY A 460 -3.63 -4.73 24.70
C GLY A 460 -4.32 -6.08 24.78
N ARG A 461 -5.55 -6.11 25.32
CA ARG A 461 -6.36 -7.34 25.40
C ARG A 461 -6.70 -7.90 24.03
N LEU A 462 -7.11 -7.03 23.11
CA LEU A 462 -7.42 -7.42 21.73
C LEU A 462 -6.22 -8.10 21.04
N LEU A 463 -5.04 -7.51 21.16
CA LEU A 463 -3.82 -8.10 20.60
C LEU A 463 -3.41 -9.39 21.31
N LEU A 464 -3.48 -9.45 22.63
CA LEU A 464 -3.17 -10.65 23.39
C LEU A 464 -4.06 -11.82 22.95
N ASP A 465 -5.38 -11.62 22.92
CA ASP A 465 -6.34 -12.65 22.53
C ASP A 465 -6.16 -13.06 21.05
N HIS A 466 -5.88 -12.12 20.18
CA HIS A 466 -5.66 -12.40 18.75
C HIS A 466 -4.38 -13.21 18.50
N LEU A 467 -3.27 -12.80 19.11
CA LEU A 467 -1.96 -13.39 18.83
C LEU A 467 -1.72 -14.72 19.58
N THR A 468 -2.47 -14.98 20.65
CA THR A 468 -2.37 -16.25 21.41
C THR A 468 -3.40 -17.29 20.99
N ASP A 469 -4.44 -16.93 20.21
CA ASP A 469 -5.44 -17.88 19.71
C ASP A 469 -4.84 -18.76 18.59
N PRO A 470 -4.72 -20.08 18.81
CA PRO A 470 -4.16 -20.98 17.79
C PRO A 470 -4.98 -21.01 16.49
N ASN A 471 -6.29 -20.69 16.53
CA ASN A 471 -7.15 -20.65 15.34
C ASN A 471 -6.94 -19.39 14.50
N LYS A 472 -6.31 -18.36 15.07
CA LYS A 472 -5.98 -17.11 14.39
C LYS A 472 -4.50 -17.02 14.01
N LYS A 473 -3.75 -18.09 14.19
CA LYS A 473 -2.33 -18.13 13.81
C LYS A 473 -2.15 -17.78 12.34
N GLY A 474 -1.39 -16.73 12.07
CA GLY A 474 -1.15 -16.24 10.71
C GLY A 474 -2.16 -15.22 10.18
N TRP A 475 -3.16 -14.86 10.96
CA TRP A 475 -4.07 -13.77 10.58
C TRP A 475 -3.39 -12.42 10.72
N SER A 476 -3.81 -11.44 9.90
CA SER A 476 -3.32 -10.07 9.99
C SER A 476 -3.88 -9.36 11.23
N VAL A 477 -3.17 -8.33 11.70
CA VAL A 477 -3.67 -7.46 12.78
C VAL A 477 -5.00 -6.80 12.38
N SER A 478 -5.16 -6.42 11.11
CA SER A 478 -6.42 -5.85 10.60
C SER A 478 -7.61 -6.78 10.78
N SER A 479 -7.42 -8.09 10.78
CA SER A 479 -8.52 -9.04 11.06
C SER A 479 -9.01 -9.00 12.52
N ALA A 480 -8.16 -8.57 13.45
CA ALA A 480 -8.57 -8.36 14.85
C ALA A 480 -9.47 -7.13 15.01
N LEU A 481 -9.39 -6.18 14.09
CA LEU A 481 -10.12 -4.92 14.17
C LEU A 481 -11.57 -5.04 13.69
N THR A 482 -11.89 -6.13 12.98
CA THR A 482 -13.21 -6.33 12.38
C THR A 482 -14.31 -6.44 13.44
N GLY A 483 -15.33 -5.60 13.33
CA GLY A 483 -16.49 -5.61 14.23
C GLY A 483 -16.33 -4.75 15.48
N HIS A 484 -15.17 -4.10 15.67
CA HIS A 484 -14.94 -3.17 16.77
C HIS A 484 -15.34 -1.74 16.40
N ALA A 485 -15.66 -0.93 17.41
CA ALA A 485 -15.92 0.49 17.25
C ALA A 485 -14.61 1.28 17.16
N HIS A 486 -14.56 2.23 16.23
CA HIS A 486 -13.38 3.06 15.99
C HIS A 486 -13.66 4.53 16.27
N GLY A 487 -12.73 5.17 16.98
CA GLY A 487 -12.67 6.62 17.14
C GLY A 487 -11.95 7.29 15.95
N ARG A 488 -11.64 8.58 16.14
CA ARG A 488 -10.82 9.35 15.18
C ARG A 488 -9.33 9.19 15.48
N ASN A 489 -8.52 9.22 14.45
CA ASN A 489 -7.07 9.26 14.60
C ASN A 489 -6.60 10.73 14.53
N ALA A 490 -6.31 11.33 15.69
CA ALA A 490 -5.93 12.75 15.79
C ALA A 490 -4.67 13.08 14.97
N VAL A 491 -3.71 12.17 14.87
CA VAL A 491 -2.47 12.36 14.10
C VAL A 491 -2.76 12.45 12.59
N ILE A 492 -3.68 11.63 12.11
CA ILE A 492 -4.12 11.67 10.70
C ILE A 492 -4.97 12.92 10.44
N ASP A 493 -5.84 13.30 11.38
CA ASP A 493 -6.66 14.52 11.29
C ASP A 493 -5.78 15.78 11.24
N GLU A 494 -4.74 15.86 12.08
CA GLU A 494 -3.75 16.93 12.01
C GLU A 494 -3.03 16.97 10.66
N GLY A 495 -2.68 15.80 10.11
CA GLY A 495 -2.09 15.67 8.78
C GLY A 495 -2.99 16.29 7.71
N TRP A 496 -4.29 15.98 7.72
CA TRP A 496 -5.26 16.58 6.81
C TRP A 496 -5.39 18.09 7.01
N ALA A 497 -5.42 18.57 8.24
CA ALA A 497 -5.56 19.98 8.57
C ALA A 497 -4.38 20.85 8.06
N SER A 498 -3.24 20.26 7.74
CA SER A 498 -2.09 20.97 7.19
C SER A 498 -2.23 21.33 5.70
N TYR A 499 -3.18 20.72 5.00
CA TYR A 499 -3.43 20.99 3.59
C TYR A 499 -4.45 22.13 3.39
N PRO A 500 -4.35 22.88 2.27
CA PRO A 500 -5.14 24.08 2.06
C PRO A 500 -6.63 23.83 1.82
N TRP A 501 -7.04 22.62 1.50
CA TRP A 501 -8.44 22.28 1.22
C TRP A 501 -9.10 21.72 2.46
N LYS A 502 -10.06 22.49 3.01
CA LYS A 502 -10.70 22.24 4.30
C LYS A 502 -11.79 21.17 4.30
N GLU A 503 -12.27 20.76 3.15
CA GLU A 503 -13.24 19.65 3.08
C GLU A 503 -12.51 18.32 3.24
N GLN A 504 -12.53 17.83 4.48
CA GLN A 504 -12.12 16.45 4.75
C GLN A 504 -13.09 15.52 4.00
N PRO A 505 -12.61 14.55 3.24
CA PRO A 505 -13.47 13.46 2.80
C PRO A 505 -14.08 12.83 4.06
N GLU A 506 -15.40 12.78 4.14
CA GLU A 506 -16.05 12.07 5.23
C GLU A 506 -15.50 10.65 5.28
N PHE A 507 -14.91 10.31 6.40
CA PHE A 507 -14.32 9.00 6.63
C PHE A 507 -15.48 8.02 6.85
N THR A 508 -16.06 7.53 5.77
CA THR A 508 -16.92 6.35 5.86
C THR A 508 -15.96 5.16 6.01
N GLY A 509 -15.72 4.77 7.25
CA GLY A 509 -15.00 3.55 7.60
C GLY A 509 -15.72 2.36 6.98
N GLY A 510 -15.31 2.01 5.77
CA GLY A 510 -15.66 0.76 5.11
C GLY A 510 -14.51 -0.21 5.34
N VAL A 511 -14.64 -1.04 6.36
CA VAL A 511 -13.90 -2.29 6.53
C VAL A 511 -14.49 -3.35 5.60
#